data_a1a244308cbd8d0c634f26cbfb2774a2
#
_entry.id   a1a244308cbd8d0c634f26cbfb2774a2
#
_cell.length_a   1.000
_cell.length_b   1.000
_cell.length_c   1.000
_cell.angle_alpha   90.00
_cell.angle_beta   90.00
_cell.angle_gamma   90.00
#
_symmetry.space_group_name_H-M   'P 1'
#
loop_
_entity.id
_entity.type
_entity.pdbx_description
1 polymer ?
#
loop_
_entity_poly.entity_id
_entity_poly.type
_entity_poly.pdbx_seq_one_letter_code
_entity_poly.pdbx_strand_id
1 'polypeptide(L)'
;MKSEETSYPRGKVKILLLENVSASAAEEFKARGYASVERLTRALGEDELVEAVRGVHILGIRSKTRVTERVLASADKLLAVGCFCIGVN
;
A
#
# COMPACT_ATOMS: atom_id res chain seq x y z
N MET A 1 4.59 26.98 2.48
CA MET A 1 4.58 26.36 2.27
C MET A 1 4.27 25.92 1.91
N LYS A 2 4.23 25.67 1.47
CA LYS A 2 3.87 25.12 1.34
C LYS A 2 4.00 24.01 0.77
N SER A 3 4.73 23.18 1.05
CA SER A 3 4.87 21.84 0.52
C SER A 3 3.59 21.07 0.50
N GLU A 4 2.73 21.40 1.30
CA GLU A 4 1.45 20.71 1.31
C GLU A 4 0.70 20.92 0.02
N GLU A 5 1.09 21.90 -0.75
CA GLU A 5 0.45 22.12 -2.02
C GLU A 5 0.74 21.05 -3.03
N THR A 6 1.83 20.33 -2.85
CA THR A 6 2.19 19.26 -3.77
C THR A 6 1.85 17.92 -3.21
N SER A 7 1.27 17.86 -2.02
CA SER A 7 0.96 16.60 -1.37
C SER A 7 -0.50 16.25 -1.57
N TYR A 8 -0.77 14.98 -1.69
CA TYR A 8 -2.15 14.53 -1.67
C TYR A 8 -2.72 14.75 -0.29
N PRO A 9 -3.98 15.16 -0.18
CA PRO A 9 -4.66 15.11 1.10
C PRO A 9 -4.65 13.68 1.61
N ARG A 10 -4.34 13.50 2.87
CA ARG A 10 -4.21 12.15 3.42
C ARG A 10 -5.50 11.35 3.29
N GLY A 11 -6.64 12.00 3.35
CA GLY A 11 -7.90 11.30 3.20
C GLY A 11 -8.12 10.73 1.81
N LYS A 12 -7.37 11.19 0.83
CA LYS A 12 -7.49 10.70 -0.54
C LYS A 12 -6.40 9.70 -0.91
N VAL A 13 -5.44 9.50 -0.06
CA VAL A 13 -4.39 8.52 -0.31
C VAL A 13 -4.94 7.14 0.00
N LYS A 14 -4.84 6.24 -0.97
CA LYS A 14 -5.32 4.86 -0.80
C LYS A 14 -4.15 3.97 -0.44
N ILE A 15 -4.31 3.26 0.65
CA ILE A 15 -3.29 2.36 1.18
C ILE A 15 -3.83 0.95 1.14
N LEU A 16 -3.05 0.04 0.54
CA LEU A 16 -3.42 -1.37 0.47
C LEU A 16 -2.34 -2.18 1.17
N LEU A 17 -2.74 -2.94 2.19
CA LEU A 17 -1.84 -3.76 2.97
C LEU A 17 -2.20 -5.22 2.74
N LEU A 18 -1.24 -6.02 2.29
CA LEU A 18 -1.46 -7.40 1.93
C LEU A 18 -0.78 -8.34 2.92
N GLU A 19 -1.11 -9.61 2.81
CA GLU A 19 -0.44 -10.69 3.53
C GLU A 19 -0.57 -10.54 5.04
N ASN A 20 -1.73 -10.05 5.48
CA ASN A 20 -1.99 -9.91 6.90
C ASN A 20 -0.96 -9.05 7.62
N VAL A 21 -0.52 -7.99 6.96
CA VAL A 21 0.30 -7.00 7.62
C VAL A 21 -0.43 -6.57 8.89
N SER A 22 0.33 -6.35 9.95
CA SER A 22 -0.22 -6.13 11.27
C SER A 22 -1.34 -5.09 11.29
N ALA A 23 -2.38 -5.38 12.07
CA ALA A 23 -3.46 -4.41 12.26
C ALA A 23 -2.92 -3.11 12.85
N SER A 24 -1.84 -3.20 13.61
CA SER A 24 -1.21 -1.99 14.16
C SER A 24 -0.74 -1.06 13.06
N ALA A 25 -0.24 -1.62 11.96
CA ALA A 25 0.20 -0.78 10.84
C ALA A 25 -0.98 -0.03 10.25
N ALA A 26 -2.11 -0.72 10.08
CA ALA A 26 -3.29 -0.07 9.54
C ALA A 26 -3.77 1.04 10.46
N GLU A 27 -3.74 0.78 11.77
CA GLU A 27 -4.18 1.78 12.72
C GLU A 27 -3.24 2.96 12.77
N GLU A 28 -1.95 2.71 12.60
CA GLU A 28 -0.97 3.78 12.57
C GLU A 28 -1.26 4.73 11.40
N PHE A 29 -1.56 4.17 10.23
CA PHE A 29 -1.92 5.02 9.10
C PHE A 29 -3.17 5.82 9.39
N LYS A 30 -4.17 5.18 9.97
CA LYS A 30 -5.41 5.89 10.29
C LYS A 30 -5.17 6.98 11.31
N ALA A 31 -4.32 6.74 12.29
CA ALA A 31 -4.00 7.73 13.30
C ALA A 31 -3.31 8.94 12.70
N ARG A 32 -2.63 8.76 11.58
CA ARG A 32 -1.94 9.85 10.92
C ARG A 32 -2.81 10.57 9.91
N GLY A 33 -4.09 10.21 9.83
CA GLY A 33 -5.03 10.90 8.98
C GLY A 33 -5.34 10.23 7.67
N TYR A 34 -4.79 9.03 7.42
CA TYR A 34 -5.10 8.29 6.20
C TYR A 34 -6.41 7.54 6.41
N ALA A 35 -7.43 7.94 5.69
CA ALA A 35 -8.76 7.38 5.89
C ALA A 35 -9.01 6.13 5.07
N SER A 36 -8.27 5.96 3.99
CA SER A 36 -8.54 4.88 3.04
C SER A 36 -7.47 3.81 3.15
N VAL A 37 -7.62 2.94 4.13
CA VAL A 37 -6.68 1.85 4.38
C VAL A 37 -7.43 0.54 4.25
N GLU A 38 -7.00 -0.29 3.30
CA GLU A 38 -7.59 -1.61 3.11
C GLU A 38 -6.54 -2.67 3.47
N ARG A 39 -6.95 -3.66 4.22
CA ARG A 39 -6.04 -4.70 4.68
C ARG A 39 -6.61 -6.06 4.29
N LEU A 40 -5.80 -6.83 3.58
CA LEU A 40 -6.15 -8.19 3.18
C LEU A 40 -5.23 -9.17 3.88
N THR A 41 -5.75 -10.35 4.15
CA THR A 41 -4.99 -11.33 4.91
C THR A 41 -4.13 -12.24 4.04
N ARG A 42 -4.27 -12.13 2.73
CA ARG A 42 -3.55 -13.01 1.81
C ARG A 42 -2.69 -12.22 0.84
N ALA A 43 -1.75 -12.91 0.24
CA ALA A 43 -1.01 -12.35 -0.88
C ALA A 43 -1.89 -12.41 -2.12
N LEU A 44 -1.61 -11.54 -3.07
CA LEU A 44 -2.32 -11.56 -4.35
C LEU A 44 -1.38 -12.04 -5.44
N GLY A 45 -1.93 -12.79 -6.36
CA GLY A 45 -1.18 -13.17 -7.55
C GLY A 45 -0.99 -11.96 -8.45
N GLU A 46 -0.15 -12.12 -9.47
CA GLU A 46 0.19 -10.99 -10.33
C GLU A 46 -1.04 -10.39 -10.99
N ASP A 47 -1.93 -11.22 -11.52
CA ASP A 47 -3.11 -10.70 -12.21
C ASP A 47 -4.03 -9.96 -11.25
N GLU A 48 -4.21 -10.49 -10.06
CA GLU A 48 -5.03 -9.82 -9.06
C GLU A 48 -4.39 -8.52 -8.63
N LEU A 49 -3.07 -8.53 -8.47
CA LEU A 49 -2.36 -7.37 -7.98
C LEU A 49 -2.39 -6.24 -9.00
N VAL A 50 -2.30 -6.57 -10.29
CA VAL A 50 -2.40 -5.59 -11.35
C VAL A 50 -3.69 -4.79 -11.23
N GLU A 51 -4.78 -5.49 -10.91
CA GLU A 51 -6.04 -4.78 -10.75
C GLU A 51 -6.12 -4.05 -9.41
N ALA A 52 -5.58 -4.67 -8.37
CA ALA A 52 -5.70 -4.11 -7.04
C ALA A 52 -4.90 -2.83 -6.86
N VAL A 53 -3.77 -2.69 -7.56
CA VAL A 53 -2.93 -1.51 -7.37
C VAL A 53 -3.43 -0.29 -8.13
N ARG A 54 -4.43 -0.43 -8.96
CA ARG A 54 -4.95 0.72 -9.69
C ARG A 54 -5.53 1.70 -8.69
N GLY A 55 -5.04 2.91 -8.72
CA GLY A 55 -5.49 3.96 -7.82
C GLY A 55 -4.92 3.87 -6.42
N VAL A 56 -4.07 2.88 -6.15
CA VAL A 56 -3.44 2.74 -4.84
C VAL A 56 -2.19 3.61 -4.80
N HIS A 57 -2.01 4.34 -3.71
CA HIS A 57 -0.87 5.23 -3.55
C HIS A 57 0.24 4.58 -2.75
N ILE A 58 -0.11 3.77 -1.76
CA ILE A 58 0.88 3.11 -0.91
C ILE A 58 0.52 1.63 -0.83
N LEU A 59 1.48 0.78 -1.12
CA LEU A 59 1.28 -0.66 -1.09
C LEU A 59 2.19 -1.27 -0.02
N GLY A 60 1.59 -1.98 0.93
CA GLY A 60 2.35 -2.69 1.96
C GLY A 60 2.27 -4.18 1.71
N ILE A 61 3.41 -4.83 1.67
CA ILE A 61 3.48 -6.27 1.38
C ILE A 61 4.42 -6.95 2.36
N ARG A 62 4.45 -8.26 2.28
CA ARG A 62 5.42 -9.07 2.99
C ARG A 62 6.18 -9.89 1.96
N SER A 63 6.58 -11.10 2.32
CA SER A 63 7.53 -11.84 1.48
C SER A 63 6.88 -12.57 0.30
N LYS A 64 5.57 -12.75 0.32
CA LYS A 64 4.92 -13.61 -0.68
C LYS A 64 4.40 -12.83 -1.88
N THR A 65 4.23 -11.54 -1.76
CA THR A 65 3.73 -10.73 -2.86
C THR A 65 4.89 -10.27 -3.72
N ARG A 66 4.77 -10.45 -5.02
CA ARG A 66 5.80 -10.01 -5.95
C ARG A 66 5.32 -8.79 -6.71
N VAL A 67 6.09 -7.72 -6.60
CA VAL A 67 5.80 -6.50 -7.33
C VAL A 67 6.65 -6.53 -8.59
N THR A 68 6.03 -6.94 -9.68
CA THR A 68 6.72 -7.09 -10.96
C THR A 68 6.62 -5.81 -11.77
N GLU A 69 7.34 -5.75 -12.88
CA GLU A 69 7.24 -4.59 -13.75
C GLU A 69 5.82 -4.41 -14.26
N ARG A 70 5.13 -5.51 -14.53
CA ARG A 70 3.75 -5.44 -14.99
C ARG A 70 2.86 -4.79 -13.94
N VAL A 71 3.07 -5.15 -12.67
CA VAL A 71 2.32 -4.55 -11.57
C VAL A 71 2.64 -3.07 -11.47
N LEU A 72 3.91 -2.72 -11.54
CA LEU A 72 4.31 -1.33 -11.44
C LEU A 72 3.75 -0.50 -12.60
N ALA A 73 3.69 -1.08 -13.78
CA ALA A 73 3.15 -0.38 -14.92
C ALA A 73 1.65 -0.09 -14.75
N SER A 74 0.97 -0.92 -13.98
CA SER A 74 -0.45 -0.73 -13.72
C SER A 74 -0.72 0.20 -12.55
N ALA A 75 0.29 0.46 -11.74
CA ALA A 75 0.14 1.24 -10.51
C ALA A 75 0.38 2.72 -10.82
N ASP A 76 -0.59 3.32 -11.47
CA ASP A 76 -0.43 4.66 -12.03
C ASP A 76 -0.33 5.75 -10.98
N LYS A 77 -0.76 5.49 -9.76
CA LYS A 77 -0.72 6.50 -8.70
C LYS A 77 0.17 6.11 -7.53
N LEU A 78 0.94 5.04 -7.69
CA LEU A 78 1.72 4.49 -6.58
C LEU A 78 2.89 5.41 -6.23
N LEU A 79 2.98 5.75 -4.98
CA LEU A 79 4.03 6.61 -4.45
C LEU A 79 5.10 5.83 -3.71
N ALA A 80 4.71 4.72 -3.08
CA ALA A 80 5.65 3.97 -2.26
C ALA A 80 5.19 2.52 -2.10
N VAL A 81 6.17 1.64 -1.97
CA VAL A 81 5.93 0.23 -1.62
C VAL A 81 6.73 -0.04 -0.36
N GLY A 82 6.05 -0.51 0.67
CA GLY A 82 6.70 -0.88 1.92
C GLY A 82 6.72 -2.37 2.09
N CYS A 83 7.86 -2.91 2.46
CA CYS A 83 7.97 -4.33 2.76
C CYS A 83 7.98 -4.51 4.27
N PHE A 84 6.98 -5.20 4.77
CA PHE A 84 6.81 -5.40 6.21
C PHE A 84 7.34 -6.77 6.65
N CYS A 85 8.35 -7.27 5.99
CA CYS A 85 9.02 -8.49 6.39
C CYS A 85 9.90 -8.17 7.56
N ILE A 86 9.41 -8.33 8.70
CA ILE A 86 10.19 -8.08 9.82
C ILE A 86 11.03 -9.25 10.04
N GLY A 87 12.11 -9.13 9.75
CA GLY A 87 12.92 -10.23 9.84
C GLY A 87 13.02 -10.82 11.14
N VAL A 88 12.93 -10.93 11.80
CA VAL A 88 13.04 -11.53 12.77
C VAL A 88 13.63 -12.49 13.08
N ASN A 89 13.77 -12.69 12.89
CA ASN A 89 14.16 -13.58 13.14
C ASN A 89 14.54 -13.78 13.54
#